data_7dc04041be31d032821070a7f51501a4
#
_entry.id   7dc04041be31d032821070a7f51501a4
#
_cell.length_a   1.000
_cell.length_b   1.000
_cell.length_c   1.000
_cell.angle_alpha   90.00
_cell.angle_beta   90.00
_cell.angle_gamma   90.00
#
_symmetry.space_group_name_H-M   'P 1'
#
loop_
_entity.id
_entity.type
_entity.pdbx_description
1 polymer ?
#
loop_
_entity_poly.entity_id
_entity_poly.type
_entity_poly.pdbx_seq_one_letter_code
_entity_poly.pdbx_strand_id
1 'polypeptide(L)'
;MRMLHTMLRVGDLQRSIAFYTQVLGMQLLRKKEYPRGRFTLAFLGYGPESEQTVLELTHNWDTSSYQHGDGYGHIALGVDDIHTTCAGITNQGGRVVREPGPMKHGSTVIAFVEDP
;
A
#
# COMPACT_ATOMS: atom_id res chain seq x y z
N MET A 1 21.72 1.94 10.61
CA MET A 1 20.99 2.06 9.31
C MET A 1 19.56 1.57 9.51
N ARG A 2 18.56 2.25 8.92
CA ARG A 2 17.14 1.90 9.09
C ARG A 2 16.40 2.17 7.77
N MET A 3 15.50 1.29 7.39
CA MET A 3 14.67 1.51 6.21
C MET A 3 13.63 2.59 6.53
N LEU A 4 13.62 3.70 5.78
CA LEU A 4 12.72 4.81 6.02
C LEU A 4 11.38 4.62 5.32
N HIS A 5 11.40 4.31 4.02
CA HIS A 5 10.17 4.12 3.25
C HIS A 5 10.41 3.28 1.99
N THR A 6 9.32 2.75 1.47
CA THR A 6 9.22 2.22 0.11
C THR A 6 8.36 3.17 -0.69
N MET A 7 8.75 3.51 -1.91
CA MET A 7 8.00 4.43 -2.76
C MET A 7 7.30 3.71 -3.90
N LEU A 8 6.04 4.04 -4.09
CA LEU A 8 5.23 3.60 -5.22
C LEU A 8 4.74 4.81 -6.01
N ARG A 9 4.80 4.73 -7.33
CA ARG A 9 4.14 5.70 -8.20
C ARG A 9 2.71 5.30 -8.42
N VAL A 10 1.79 6.27 -8.30
CA VAL A 10 0.35 6.04 -8.44
C VAL A 10 -0.25 6.99 -9.46
N GLY A 11 -1.21 6.50 -10.23
CA GLY A 11 -1.88 7.28 -11.26
C GLY A 11 -3.01 8.15 -10.71
N ASP A 12 -3.64 7.71 -9.62
CA ASP A 12 -4.73 8.42 -8.94
C ASP A 12 -4.45 8.45 -7.44
N LEU A 13 -3.91 9.57 -6.97
CA LEU A 13 -3.47 9.70 -5.58
C LEU A 13 -4.62 9.58 -4.59
N GLN A 14 -5.78 10.19 -4.88
CA GLN A 14 -6.94 10.14 -4.00
C GLN A 14 -7.44 8.72 -3.79
N ARG A 15 -7.52 7.97 -4.87
CA ARG A 15 -7.95 6.57 -4.84
C ARG A 15 -6.96 5.71 -4.05
N SER A 16 -5.67 5.92 -4.25
CA SER A 16 -4.63 5.17 -3.53
C SER A 16 -4.61 5.53 -2.05
N ILE A 17 -4.71 6.81 -1.68
CA ILE A 17 -4.80 7.22 -0.28
C ILE A 17 -6.04 6.59 0.37
N ALA A 18 -7.19 6.63 -0.29
CA ALA A 18 -8.42 6.02 0.24
C ALA A 18 -8.25 4.51 0.49
N PHE A 19 -7.61 3.80 -0.43
CA PHE A 19 -7.35 2.37 -0.26
C PHE A 19 -6.46 2.10 0.95
N TYR A 20 -5.30 2.74 1.02
CA TYR A 20 -4.35 2.48 2.10
C TYR A 20 -4.86 2.93 3.47
N THR A 21 -5.68 3.98 3.54
CA THR A 21 -6.24 4.45 4.80
C THR A 21 -7.53 3.74 5.19
N GLN A 22 -8.51 3.71 4.32
CA GLN A 22 -9.85 3.18 4.65
C GLN A 22 -9.88 1.65 4.61
N VAL A 23 -9.20 1.04 3.65
CA VAL A 23 -9.22 -0.42 3.48
C VAL A 23 -8.13 -1.09 4.31
N LEU A 24 -6.89 -0.58 4.27
CA LEU A 24 -5.76 -1.18 4.99
C LEU A 24 -5.46 -0.53 6.34
N GLY A 25 -6.20 0.50 6.74
CA GLY A 25 -6.11 1.08 8.08
C GLY A 25 -4.87 1.93 8.37
N MET A 26 -4.13 2.35 7.34
CA MET A 26 -3.01 3.26 7.53
C MET A 26 -3.49 4.67 7.87
N GLN A 27 -2.59 5.47 8.42
CA GLN A 27 -2.80 6.90 8.62
C GLN A 27 -2.06 7.67 7.53
N LEU A 28 -2.69 8.72 7.00
CA LEU A 28 -2.01 9.69 6.17
C LEU A 28 -1.16 10.59 7.09
N LEU A 29 0.16 10.40 7.06
CA LEU A 29 1.07 11.08 7.97
C LEU A 29 1.40 12.50 7.51
N ARG A 30 1.62 12.67 6.21
CA ARG A 30 1.84 13.97 5.58
C ARG A 30 1.62 13.90 4.08
N LYS A 31 1.30 15.04 3.50
CA LYS A 31 1.09 15.19 2.06
C LYS A 31 1.62 16.56 1.64
N LYS A 32 2.37 16.61 0.54
CA LYS A 32 2.94 17.87 0.05
C LYS A 32 2.96 17.92 -1.48
N GLU A 33 2.53 19.05 -2.02
CA GLU A 33 2.61 19.34 -3.44
C GLU A 33 3.91 20.06 -3.78
N TYR A 34 4.46 19.72 -4.94
CA TYR A 34 5.67 20.33 -5.49
C TYR A 34 5.37 20.88 -6.89
N PRO A 35 4.78 22.10 -6.98
CA PRO A 35 4.29 22.62 -8.27
C PRO A 35 5.38 22.76 -9.34
N ARG A 36 6.61 23.13 -8.95
CA ARG A 36 7.71 23.25 -9.90
C ARG A 36 8.10 21.91 -10.53
N GLY A 37 8.00 20.82 -9.77
CA GLY A 37 8.26 19.47 -10.26
C GLY A 37 7.02 18.77 -10.81
N ARG A 38 5.84 19.36 -10.62
CA ARG A 38 4.54 18.82 -11.03
C ARG A 38 4.29 17.42 -10.45
N PHE A 39 4.51 17.30 -9.15
CA PHE A 39 4.21 16.05 -8.44
C PHE A 39 3.74 16.32 -7.01
N THR A 40 3.10 15.32 -6.43
CA THR A 40 2.63 15.30 -5.04
C THR A 40 3.17 14.05 -4.35
N LEU A 41 3.62 14.21 -3.12
CA LEU A 41 4.03 13.10 -2.25
C LEU A 41 3.01 12.93 -1.12
N ALA A 42 2.71 11.68 -0.79
CA ALA A 42 1.94 11.33 0.39
C ALA A 42 2.66 10.20 1.14
N PHE A 43 2.78 10.36 2.45
CA PHE A 43 3.40 9.36 3.33
C PHE A 43 2.34 8.75 4.23
N LEU A 44 2.24 7.44 4.22
CA LEU A 44 1.22 6.68 4.95
C LEU A 44 1.87 5.56 5.74
N GLY A 45 1.28 5.22 6.87
CA GLY A 45 1.80 4.14 7.70
C GLY A 45 0.94 3.88 8.92
N TYR A 46 1.41 2.98 9.77
CA TYR A 46 0.71 2.59 10.99
C TYR A 46 1.26 3.31 12.23
N GLY A 47 2.25 4.17 12.06
CA GLY A 47 2.86 4.95 13.14
C GLY A 47 3.77 6.03 12.60
N PRO A 48 4.42 6.82 13.48
CA PRO A 48 5.23 7.96 13.06
C PRO A 48 6.47 7.53 12.28
N GLU A 49 6.87 8.36 11.30
CA GLU A 49 8.06 8.12 10.46
C GLU A 49 9.36 8.02 11.26
N SER A 50 9.39 8.65 12.43
CA SER A 50 10.56 8.59 13.33
C SER A 50 10.81 7.20 13.91
N GLU A 51 9.81 6.35 13.93
CA GLU A 51 9.86 5.04 14.58
C GLU A 51 9.59 3.87 13.65
N GLN A 52 8.82 4.09 12.59
CA GLN A 52 8.37 3.03 11.69
C GLN A 52 8.71 3.33 10.23
N THR A 53 8.96 2.27 9.48
CA THR A 53 9.04 2.33 8.02
C THR A 53 7.64 2.63 7.47
N VAL A 54 7.56 3.54 6.52
CA VAL A 54 6.29 4.01 5.97
C VAL A 54 6.24 3.79 4.45
N LEU A 55 5.07 3.99 3.88
CA LEU A 55 4.84 3.96 2.44
C LEU A 55 4.84 5.39 1.91
N GLU A 56 5.60 5.65 0.84
CA GLU A 56 5.54 6.90 0.09
C GLU A 56 4.79 6.68 -1.21
N LEU A 57 3.75 7.45 -1.45
CA LEU A 57 3.06 7.50 -2.72
C LEU A 57 3.51 8.75 -3.48
N THR A 58 3.95 8.57 -4.72
CA THR A 58 4.30 9.67 -5.61
C THR A 58 3.31 9.74 -6.75
N HIS A 59 2.63 10.87 -6.89
CA HIS A 59 1.78 11.15 -8.02
C HIS A 59 2.43 12.21 -8.90
N ASN A 60 2.85 11.83 -10.08
CA ASN A 60 3.29 12.73 -11.12
C ASN A 60 2.05 13.24 -11.87
N TRP A 61 1.81 14.54 -11.85
CA TRP A 61 0.54 15.14 -12.29
C TRP A 61 0.15 14.80 -13.73
N ASP A 62 1.15 14.59 -14.58
CA ASP A 62 0.91 14.35 -16.01
C ASP A 62 0.91 12.85 -16.38
N THR A 63 0.99 11.94 -15.38
CA THR A 63 1.05 10.50 -15.60
C THR A 63 -0.06 9.80 -14.82
N SER A 64 -0.95 9.11 -15.53
CA SER A 64 -2.10 8.43 -14.94
C SER A 64 -1.98 6.90 -14.92
N SER A 65 -0.96 6.34 -15.56
CA SER A 65 -0.74 4.89 -15.58
C SER A 65 0.73 4.55 -15.70
N TYR A 66 1.10 3.37 -15.21
CA TYR A 66 2.46 2.88 -15.22
C TYR A 66 2.48 1.42 -15.66
N GLN A 67 3.59 1.02 -16.27
CA GLN A 67 3.86 -0.38 -16.54
C GLN A 67 4.79 -0.92 -15.46
N HIS A 68 4.34 -1.96 -14.75
CA HIS A 68 5.09 -2.51 -13.62
C HIS A 68 6.23 -3.42 -14.07
N GLY A 69 6.16 -4.00 -15.26
CA GLY A 69 7.11 -5.02 -15.67
C GLY A 69 6.95 -6.29 -14.82
N ASP A 70 8.02 -7.03 -14.68
CA ASP A 70 8.05 -8.30 -13.93
C ASP A 70 9.07 -8.32 -12.78
N GLY A 71 9.65 -7.17 -12.47
CA GLY A 71 10.67 -7.05 -11.41
C GLY A 71 10.12 -6.72 -10.03
N TYR A 72 8.91 -6.16 -9.94
CA TYR A 72 8.28 -5.84 -8.66
C TYR A 72 7.51 -7.07 -8.13
N GLY A 73 7.62 -7.32 -6.84
CA GLY A 73 6.88 -8.39 -6.18
C GLY A 73 5.71 -7.85 -5.37
N HIS A 74 5.92 -7.71 -4.06
CA HIS A 74 4.85 -7.28 -3.14
C HIS A 74 5.44 -6.59 -1.92
N ILE A 75 4.56 -5.93 -1.17
CA ILE A 75 4.83 -5.43 0.18
C ILE A 75 4.04 -6.32 1.14
N ALA A 76 4.69 -6.80 2.20
CA ALA A 76 4.05 -7.66 3.17
C ALA A 76 3.57 -6.86 4.38
N LEU A 77 2.35 -7.14 4.82
CA LEU A 77 1.75 -6.57 6.02
C LEU A 77 1.47 -7.71 7.01
N GLY A 78 1.92 -7.56 8.25
CA GLY A 78 1.58 -8.49 9.33
C GLY A 78 0.21 -8.15 9.90
N VAL A 79 -0.64 -9.17 10.08
CA VAL A 79 -1.98 -9.01 10.65
C VAL A 79 -2.21 -10.09 11.72
N ASP A 80 -3.06 -9.78 12.70
CA ASP A 80 -3.35 -10.74 13.78
C ASP A 80 -4.27 -11.88 13.31
N ASP A 81 -5.30 -11.55 12.54
CA ASP A 81 -6.26 -12.51 11.99
C ASP A 81 -6.45 -12.25 10.50
N ILE A 82 -5.80 -13.04 9.68
CA ILE A 82 -5.80 -12.88 8.22
C ILE A 82 -7.20 -13.12 7.62
N HIS A 83 -8.00 -14.01 8.19
CA HIS A 83 -9.35 -14.30 7.70
C HIS A 83 -10.28 -13.12 7.92
N THR A 84 -10.27 -12.54 9.12
CA THR A 84 -11.04 -11.34 9.45
C THR A 84 -10.57 -10.14 8.61
N THR A 85 -9.27 -9.99 8.47
CA THR A 85 -8.70 -8.88 7.67
C THR A 85 -9.13 -8.97 6.21
N CYS A 86 -9.02 -10.14 5.58
CA CYS A 86 -9.43 -10.33 4.19
C CYS A 86 -10.93 -10.12 4.00
N ALA A 87 -11.76 -10.58 4.92
CA ALA A 87 -13.20 -10.33 4.88
C ALA A 87 -13.52 -8.84 4.95
N GLY A 88 -12.83 -8.10 5.83
CA GLY A 88 -12.96 -6.64 5.94
C GLY A 88 -12.55 -5.90 4.67
N ILE A 89 -11.45 -6.33 4.06
CA ILE A 89 -10.97 -5.77 2.77
C ILE A 89 -12.04 -5.96 1.69
N THR A 90 -12.57 -7.15 1.55
CA THR A 90 -13.64 -7.46 0.58
C THR A 90 -14.89 -6.63 0.84
N ASN A 91 -15.31 -6.50 2.10
CA ASN A 91 -16.48 -5.71 2.48
C ASN A 91 -16.33 -4.22 2.14
N GLN A 92 -15.12 -3.73 2.07
CA GLN A 92 -14.83 -2.34 1.70
C GLN A 92 -14.51 -2.17 0.22
N GLY A 93 -14.77 -3.18 -0.60
CA GLY A 93 -14.58 -3.14 -2.04
C GLY A 93 -13.16 -3.44 -2.52
N GLY A 94 -12.28 -3.89 -1.62
CA GLY A 94 -10.94 -4.34 -1.99
C GLY A 94 -10.95 -5.70 -2.65
N ARG A 95 -9.87 -6.02 -3.36
CA ARG A 95 -9.75 -7.29 -4.10
C ARG A 95 -8.76 -8.22 -3.42
N VAL A 96 -9.28 -9.32 -2.90
CA VAL A 96 -8.47 -10.46 -2.44
C VAL A 96 -8.27 -11.37 -3.65
N VAL A 97 -7.04 -11.45 -4.15
CA VAL A 97 -6.71 -12.23 -5.36
C VAL A 97 -6.18 -13.62 -5.02
N ARG A 98 -5.75 -13.83 -3.80
CA ARG A 98 -5.46 -15.14 -3.24
C ARG A 98 -6.02 -15.21 -1.83
N GLU A 99 -6.96 -16.11 -1.62
CA GLU A 99 -7.60 -16.29 -0.33
C GLU A 99 -6.60 -16.79 0.73
N PRO A 100 -6.85 -16.52 2.04
CA PRO A 100 -5.99 -17.00 3.11
C PRO A 100 -5.78 -18.51 3.06
N GLY A 101 -4.54 -18.93 3.12
CA GLY A 101 -4.15 -20.33 3.13
C GLY A 101 -2.65 -20.47 3.36
N PRO A 102 -2.17 -21.67 3.67
CA PRO A 102 -0.75 -21.88 3.91
C PRO A 102 0.04 -21.66 2.62
N MET A 103 1.23 -21.07 2.75
CA MET A 103 2.13 -20.95 1.61
C MET A 103 2.61 -22.32 1.17
N LYS A 104 2.90 -22.48 -0.14
CA LYS A 104 3.43 -23.72 -0.68
C LYS A 104 4.74 -24.06 0.01
N HIS A 105 4.86 -25.31 0.51
CA HIS A 105 6.03 -25.81 1.23
C HIS A 105 6.32 -25.11 2.57
N GLY A 106 5.31 -24.44 3.17
CA GLY A 106 5.46 -23.77 4.45
C GLY A 106 4.18 -23.82 5.29
N SER A 107 4.27 -23.29 6.50
CA SER A 107 3.16 -23.25 7.46
C SER A 107 2.55 -21.85 7.65
N THR A 108 3.24 -20.81 7.17
CA THR A 108 2.73 -19.44 7.26
C THR A 108 1.49 -19.28 6.40
N VAL A 109 0.43 -18.75 7.00
CA VAL A 109 -0.81 -18.44 6.26
C VAL A 109 -0.66 -17.08 5.60
N ILE A 110 -0.88 -17.03 4.30
CA ILE A 110 -0.75 -15.82 3.49
C ILE A 110 -2.00 -15.60 2.64
N ALA A 111 -2.19 -14.37 2.25
CA ALA A 111 -3.20 -13.95 1.27
C ALA A 111 -2.58 -12.86 0.40
N PHE A 112 -3.14 -12.61 -0.78
CA PHE A 112 -2.73 -11.49 -1.62
C PHE A 112 -3.93 -10.62 -1.92
N VAL A 113 -3.71 -9.31 -1.83
CA VAL A 113 -4.68 -8.28 -2.20
C VAL A 113 -4.04 -7.35 -3.22
N GLU A 114 -4.84 -6.77 -4.07
CA GLU A 114 -4.39 -5.77 -5.04
C GLU A 114 -4.72 -4.36 -4.54
N ASP A 115 -3.78 -3.46 -4.73
CA ASP A 115 -4.01 -2.03 -4.54
C ASP A 115 -4.46 -1.37 -5.86
N PRO A 116 -4.94 -0.12 -5.83
CA PRO A 116 -5.23 0.62 -7.06
C PRO A 116 -3.99 0.85 -7.89
#